data_a819e762bc2c4400e08f94f549b366da
#
_entry.id   a819e762bc2c4400e08f94f549b366da
#
_cell.length_a   1.000
_cell.length_b   1.000
_cell.length_c   1.000
_cell.angle_alpha   90.00
_cell.angle_beta   90.00
_cell.angle_gamma   90.00
#
_symmetry.space_group_name_H-M   'P 1'
#
loop_
_entity.id
_entity.type
_entity.pdbx_description
1 polymer ?
#
loop_
_entity_poly.entity_id
_entity_poly.type
_entity_poly.pdbx_seq_one_letter_code
_entity_poly.pdbx_strand_id
1 'polypeptide(L)'
;MKRVSAKVFFTVLWRGLCQALGWFFGLFGYKRDGSFAKCVWGLFAISAAIIVAIMAGVLVWSLGETFYEKHYKEAHCYDPDCYHSQCISRNVYFHNLYDGNGYVFNTQTGEKTVKHIKWIAEPTGKDSLVCFSDGKMRGYFNKYSGQVVIEPKYNHAWIFSEGIACVDEDGSIKFIDSTGKVIIDKNMTYVPDMDGYFFHGGYCIVGSEDGDYGLMDKKGVIVLEPEYSTIDRNEEYELWRVKKGKEMAVFDKDLNLVLPFMECYLYIDEGTIDVTMPDNTMRKYDLTGRLINDFYTTSIRMLEYEKDEILYRRVVSEEYVDEDEFNKHVEMEAYHPKATARLRAYVSAGNEGLMTADGHAVTKPLYKDIEAISYDLYLCTSTNSDKVIVNGKGEVVK
;
A
#
# COMPACT_ATOMS: atom_id res chain seq x y z
N MET A 1 53.31 -31.68 -10.63
CA MET A 1 52.78 -32.48 -9.51
C MET A 1 52.31 -33.82 -10.03
N LYS A 2 52.92 -34.93 -9.60
CA LYS A 2 52.53 -36.29 -10.01
C LYS A 2 51.17 -36.63 -9.38
N ARG A 3 50.15 -36.90 -10.18
CA ARG A 3 48.84 -37.42 -9.72
C ARG A 3 49.10 -38.77 -9.04
N VAL A 4 48.97 -38.83 -7.72
CA VAL A 4 48.93 -40.09 -6.97
C VAL A 4 47.65 -40.82 -7.41
N SER A 5 47.80 -42.04 -7.92
CA SER A 5 46.67 -42.88 -8.35
C SER A 5 45.74 -43.10 -7.14
N ALA A 6 44.43 -42.90 -7.33
CA ALA A 6 43.43 -43.14 -6.29
C ALA A 6 43.58 -44.48 -5.60
N LYS A 7 44.03 -45.50 -6.34
CA LYS A 7 44.33 -46.84 -5.82
C LYS A 7 45.46 -46.86 -4.78
N VAL A 8 46.50 -46.05 -4.98
CA VAL A 8 47.61 -45.90 -4.01
C VAL A 8 47.14 -45.14 -2.77
N PHE A 9 46.35 -44.08 -2.96
CA PHE A 9 45.78 -43.32 -1.85
C PHE A 9 44.88 -44.20 -0.96
N PHE A 10 43.94 -44.95 -1.57
CA PHE A 10 43.07 -45.89 -0.83
C PHE A 10 43.86 -47.00 -0.12
N THR A 11 44.92 -47.52 -0.73
CA THR A 11 45.76 -48.57 -0.10
C THR A 11 46.53 -48.05 1.11
N VAL A 12 47.06 -46.83 1.03
CA VAL A 12 47.75 -46.16 2.15
C VAL A 12 46.78 -45.84 3.28
N LEU A 13 45.62 -45.32 2.94
CA LEU A 13 44.54 -44.99 3.91
C LEU A 13 44.03 -46.24 4.63
N TRP A 14 43.80 -47.35 3.89
CA TRP A 14 43.38 -48.62 4.45
C TRP A 14 44.42 -49.25 5.37
N ARG A 15 45.70 -49.21 5.00
CA ARG A 15 46.81 -49.67 5.85
C ARG A 15 46.94 -48.84 7.14
N GLY A 16 46.82 -47.52 7.01
CA GLY A 16 46.80 -46.61 8.17
C GLY A 16 45.65 -46.91 9.14
N LEU A 17 44.45 -47.12 8.59
CA LEU A 17 43.27 -47.47 9.37
C LEU A 17 43.45 -48.82 10.10
N CYS A 18 43.95 -49.85 9.41
CA CYS A 18 44.21 -51.15 10.01
C CYS A 18 45.28 -51.09 11.11
N GLN A 19 46.29 -50.25 10.94
CA GLN A 19 47.35 -50.07 11.98
C GLN A 19 46.81 -49.34 13.21
N ALA A 20 46.03 -48.26 12.99
CA ALA A 20 45.36 -47.49 14.06
C ALA A 20 44.38 -48.37 14.86
N LEU A 21 43.54 -49.17 14.16
CA LEU A 21 42.66 -50.13 14.79
C LEU A 21 43.39 -51.20 15.56
N GLY A 22 44.48 -51.74 15.00
CA GLY A 22 45.35 -52.72 15.69
C GLY A 22 45.99 -52.15 16.97
N TRP A 23 46.45 -50.91 16.94
CA TRP A 23 46.97 -50.20 18.11
C TRP A 23 45.87 -49.96 19.17
N PHE A 24 44.70 -49.49 18.73
CA PHE A 24 43.54 -49.24 19.60
C PHE A 24 43.09 -50.51 20.32
N PHE A 25 42.92 -51.61 19.60
CA PHE A 25 42.52 -52.91 20.20
C PHE A 25 43.66 -53.54 21.05
N GLY A 26 44.88 -53.17 20.76
CA GLY A 26 46.06 -53.58 21.63
C GLY A 26 45.99 -52.96 23.03
N LEU A 27 45.42 -51.75 23.17
CA LEU A 27 45.23 -51.12 24.47
C LEU A 27 44.23 -51.93 25.36
N PHE A 28 43.34 -52.69 24.76
CA PHE A 28 42.37 -53.53 25.45
C PHE A 28 42.76 -55.02 25.55
N GLY A 29 44.05 -55.34 25.41
CA GLY A 29 44.57 -56.63 25.65
C GLY A 29 44.48 -57.64 24.50
N TYR A 30 44.32 -57.18 23.26
CA TYR A 30 44.30 -58.05 22.08
C TYR A 30 45.69 -58.64 21.84
N LYS A 31 45.79 -59.93 22.06
CA LYS A 31 47.05 -60.70 21.72
C LYS A 31 46.79 -61.62 20.53
N ARG A 32 47.67 -61.68 19.56
CA ARG A 32 47.52 -62.31 18.23
C ARG A 32 47.60 -63.86 18.24
N ASP A 33 47.44 -64.56 19.41
CA ASP A 33 47.86 -65.95 19.57
C ASP A 33 46.75 -67.01 19.71
N GLY A 34 45.56 -66.78 19.17
CA GLY A 34 44.75 -67.92 18.78
C GLY A 34 43.76 -68.48 19.78
N SER A 35 43.20 -67.77 20.72
CA SER A 35 42.20 -68.26 21.67
C SER A 35 40.78 -67.62 21.45
N PHE A 36 39.77 -68.06 22.19
CA PHE A 36 38.40 -67.52 22.21
C PHE A 36 38.34 -66.01 22.25
N ALA A 37 39.28 -65.38 22.94
CA ALA A 37 39.49 -63.95 22.95
C ALA A 37 39.65 -63.35 21.52
N LYS A 38 40.22 -64.05 20.56
CA LYS A 38 40.39 -63.59 19.16
C LYS A 38 39.05 -63.48 18.43
N CYS A 39 38.18 -64.43 18.66
CA CYS A 39 36.84 -64.35 18.03
C CYS A 39 36.05 -63.18 18.57
N VAL A 40 36.07 -62.92 19.88
CA VAL A 40 35.39 -61.80 20.52
C VAL A 40 35.97 -60.45 20.02
N TRP A 41 37.28 -60.29 20.01
CA TRP A 41 37.95 -59.08 19.49
C TRP A 41 37.79 -58.91 17.98
N GLY A 42 37.73 -60.02 17.22
CA GLY A 42 37.38 -59.98 15.81
C GLY A 42 35.96 -59.46 15.55
N LEU A 43 35.00 -59.91 16.35
CA LEU A 43 33.63 -59.41 16.29
C LEU A 43 33.54 -57.90 16.65
N PHE A 44 34.23 -57.47 17.70
CA PHE A 44 34.31 -56.06 18.06
C PHE A 44 34.95 -55.22 16.95
N ALA A 45 36.05 -55.71 16.34
CA ALA A 45 36.73 -55.00 15.25
C ALA A 45 35.82 -54.86 14.01
N ILE A 46 35.07 -55.92 13.66
CA ILE A 46 34.11 -55.91 12.56
C ILE A 46 32.96 -54.93 12.87
N SER A 47 32.41 -55.00 14.10
CA SER A 47 31.32 -54.08 14.50
C SER A 47 31.79 -52.61 14.48
N ALA A 48 33.01 -52.31 14.97
CA ALA A 48 33.58 -50.98 14.93
C ALA A 48 33.81 -50.50 13.47
N ALA A 49 34.31 -51.40 12.60
CA ALA A 49 34.49 -51.07 11.17
C ALA A 49 33.17 -50.81 10.47
N ILE A 50 32.11 -51.54 10.79
CA ILE A 50 30.75 -51.30 10.26
C ILE A 50 30.23 -49.98 10.75
N ILE A 51 30.36 -49.63 12.04
CA ILE A 51 29.92 -48.34 12.59
C ILE A 51 30.66 -47.18 11.91
N VAL A 52 31.96 -47.29 11.75
CA VAL A 52 32.78 -46.26 11.05
C VAL A 52 32.35 -46.12 9.59
N ALA A 53 32.06 -47.24 8.91
CA ALA A 53 31.59 -47.20 7.53
C ALA A 53 30.18 -46.53 7.40
N ILE A 54 29.30 -46.84 8.34
CA ILE A 54 27.96 -46.20 8.40
C ILE A 54 28.12 -44.68 8.66
N MET A 55 28.91 -44.28 9.63
CA MET A 55 29.17 -42.88 9.96
C MET A 55 29.79 -42.13 8.78
N ALA A 56 30.74 -42.72 8.09
CA ALA A 56 31.34 -42.17 6.88
C ALA A 56 30.30 -42.04 5.76
N GLY A 57 29.44 -43.03 5.58
CA GLY A 57 28.34 -43.01 4.64
C GLY A 57 27.34 -41.87 4.93
N VAL A 58 26.93 -41.73 6.19
CA VAL A 58 26.06 -40.64 6.63
C VAL A 58 26.70 -39.27 6.42
N LEU A 59 28.00 -39.14 6.72
CA LEU A 59 28.72 -37.89 6.50
C LEU A 59 28.80 -37.52 5.01
N VAL A 60 29.14 -38.50 4.15
CA VAL A 60 29.18 -38.27 2.69
C VAL A 60 27.80 -37.93 2.15
N TRP A 61 26.75 -38.57 2.64
CA TRP A 61 25.38 -38.26 2.28
C TRP A 61 24.99 -36.83 2.69
N SER A 62 25.25 -36.48 3.95
CA SER A 62 24.95 -35.13 4.48
C SER A 62 25.71 -34.01 3.74
N LEU A 63 27.01 -34.24 3.43
CA LEU A 63 27.78 -33.31 2.63
C LEU A 63 27.26 -33.19 1.19
N GLY A 64 26.87 -34.33 0.59
CA GLY A 64 26.25 -34.38 -0.75
C GLY A 64 24.95 -33.66 -0.81
N GLU A 65 24.07 -33.86 0.17
CA GLU A 65 22.78 -33.20 0.30
C GLU A 65 22.94 -31.69 0.49
N THR A 66 23.84 -31.27 1.38
CA THR A 66 24.16 -29.85 1.58
C THR A 66 24.72 -29.20 0.32
N PHE A 67 25.58 -29.91 -0.43
CA PHE A 67 26.10 -29.41 -1.71
C PHE A 67 25.04 -29.31 -2.78
N TYR A 68 24.15 -30.31 -2.87
CA TYR A 68 23.01 -30.29 -3.81
C TYR A 68 22.07 -29.17 -3.50
N GLU A 69 21.67 -28.98 -2.23
CA GLU A 69 20.77 -27.92 -1.84
C GLU A 69 21.35 -26.52 -2.08
N LYS A 70 22.60 -26.28 -1.68
CA LYS A 70 23.24 -24.97 -1.84
C LYS A 70 23.58 -24.59 -3.27
N HIS A 71 23.99 -25.54 -4.10
CA HIS A 71 24.53 -25.21 -5.42
C HIS A 71 23.63 -25.58 -6.58
N TYR A 72 22.79 -26.60 -6.44
CA TYR A 72 21.93 -27.03 -7.54
C TYR A 72 20.48 -26.64 -7.29
N LYS A 73 19.89 -27.07 -6.19
CA LYS A 73 18.48 -26.79 -5.86
C LYS A 73 18.24 -25.30 -5.70
N GLU A 74 19.14 -24.60 -5.00
CA GLU A 74 19.05 -23.15 -4.84
C GLU A 74 19.10 -22.39 -6.17
N ALA A 75 19.82 -22.91 -7.16
CA ALA A 75 19.93 -22.27 -8.47
C ALA A 75 18.83 -22.66 -9.46
N HIS A 76 18.31 -23.90 -9.41
CA HIS A 76 17.52 -24.49 -10.50
C HIS A 76 16.16 -25.02 -10.06
N CYS A 77 15.94 -25.33 -8.79
CA CYS A 77 14.68 -25.93 -8.36
C CYS A 77 13.74 -24.89 -7.77
N TYR A 78 12.45 -25.05 -8.09
CA TYR A 78 11.38 -24.36 -7.40
C TYR A 78 11.36 -24.76 -5.92
N ASP A 79 11.26 -23.79 -5.02
CA ASP A 79 11.22 -24.03 -3.60
C ASP A 79 9.77 -24.24 -3.15
N PRO A 80 9.42 -25.43 -2.59
CA PRO A 80 8.08 -25.69 -2.09
C PRO A 80 7.71 -24.87 -0.84
N ASP A 81 8.71 -24.36 -0.10
CA ASP A 81 8.50 -23.54 1.10
C ASP A 81 8.29 -22.05 0.78
N CYS A 82 7.85 -21.75 -0.44
CA CYS A 82 7.52 -20.41 -0.85
C CYS A 82 6.29 -19.89 -0.09
N TYR A 83 6.47 -18.85 0.71
CA TYR A 83 5.39 -18.17 1.44
C TYR A 83 4.42 -17.45 0.49
N HIS A 84 4.98 -16.76 -0.49
CA HIS A 84 4.23 -15.98 -1.45
C HIS A 84 4.90 -16.00 -2.81
N SER A 85 4.11 -16.16 -3.86
CA SER A 85 4.56 -16.11 -5.24
C SER A 85 3.80 -15.01 -5.97
N GLN A 86 4.53 -14.04 -6.51
CA GLN A 86 4.00 -12.92 -7.28
C GLN A 86 4.43 -13.02 -8.74
N CYS A 87 3.46 -13.00 -9.65
CA CYS A 87 3.74 -12.89 -11.08
C CYS A 87 4.18 -11.47 -11.42
N ILE A 88 5.41 -11.32 -11.92
CA ILE A 88 5.96 -10.02 -12.37
C ILE A 88 5.67 -9.80 -13.84
N SER A 89 5.85 -10.86 -14.64
CA SER A 89 5.53 -10.89 -16.05
C SER A 89 5.24 -12.33 -16.50
N ARG A 90 4.93 -12.54 -17.78
CA ARG A 90 4.56 -13.85 -18.33
C ARG A 90 5.46 -15.01 -17.91
N ASN A 91 6.78 -14.76 -17.79
CA ASN A 91 7.78 -15.80 -17.50
C ASN A 91 8.61 -15.51 -16.25
N VAL A 92 8.35 -14.44 -15.52
CA VAL A 92 9.16 -14.00 -14.38
C VAL A 92 8.29 -13.90 -13.15
N TYR A 93 8.72 -14.58 -12.10
CA TYR A 93 8.02 -14.65 -10.82
C TYR A 93 8.97 -14.26 -9.69
N PHE A 94 8.46 -13.51 -8.73
CA PHE A 94 9.11 -13.31 -7.44
C PHE A 94 8.55 -14.31 -6.43
N HIS A 95 9.44 -15.05 -5.80
CA HIS A 95 9.12 -15.97 -4.72
C HIS A 95 9.71 -15.46 -3.43
N ASN A 96 8.86 -15.24 -2.43
CA ASN A 96 9.27 -14.89 -1.09
C ASN A 96 9.22 -16.15 -0.21
N LEU A 97 10.29 -16.42 0.51
CA LEU A 97 10.41 -17.59 1.40
C LEU A 97 10.02 -17.21 2.84
N TYR A 98 9.68 -18.23 3.64
CA TYR A 98 9.31 -18.03 5.05
C TYR A 98 10.41 -17.41 5.90
N ASP A 99 11.67 -17.58 5.53
CA ASP A 99 12.83 -16.95 6.19
C ASP A 99 13.04 -15.47 5.80
N GLY A 100 12.16 -14.93 4.95
CA GLY A 100 12.24 -13.57 4.42
C GLY A 100 13.34 -13.38 3.38
N ASN A 101 13.89 -14.46 2.81
CA ASN A 101 14.73 -14.42 1.62
C ASN A 101 13.86 -14.68 0.39
N GLY A 102 13.96 -13.79 -0.59
CA GLY A 102 13.23 -13.93 -1.85
C GLY A 102 14.19 -14.21 -3.01
N TYR A 103 13.63 -14.66 -4.11
CA TYR A 103 14.34 -14.77 -5.37
C TYR A 103 13.44 -14.52 -6.56
N VAL A 104 14.02 -14.08 -7.67
CA VAL A 104 13.33 -13.99 -8.97
C VAL A 104 13.62 -15.26 -9.75
N PHE A 105 12.57 -15.88 -10.27
CA PHE A 105 12.65 -17.11 -11.07
C PHE A 105 12.13 -16.84 -12.47
N ASN A 106 12.90 -17.24 -13.49
CA ASN A 106 12.50 -17.19 -14.88
C ASN A 106 12.07 -18.60 -15.34
N THR A 107 10.78 -18.78 -15.60
CA THR A 107 10.22 -20.08 -16.01
C THR A 107 10.66 -20.52 -17.39
N GLN A 108 11.08 -19.61 -18.25
CA GLN A 108 11.57 -19.94 -19.60
C GLN A 108 12.97 -20.54 -19.56
N THR A 109 13.85 -20.03 -18.68
CA THR A 109 15.22 -20.53 -18.54
C THR A 109 15.36 -21.58 -17.43
N GLY A 110 14.40 -21.64 -16.50
CA GLY A 110 14.46 -22.52 -15.33
C GLY A 110 15.46 -22.06 -14.28
N GLU A 111 15.85 -20.78 -14.27
CA GLU A 111 16.91 -20.26 -13.41
C GLU A 111 16.37 -19.23 -12.39
N LYS A 112 16.99 -19.23 -11.21
CA LYS A 112 16.88 -18.15 -10.23
C LYS A 112 17.84 -17.04 -10.64
N THR A 113 17.30 -15.96 -11.21
CA THR A 113 18.08 -14.87 -11.81
C THR A 113 18.53 -13.82 -10.81
N VAL A 114 17.78 -13.60 -9.74
CA VAL A 114 18.15 -12.73 -8.60
C VAL A 114 17.89 -13.49 -7.33
N LYS A 115 18.83 -13.44 -6.37
CA LYS A 115 18.74 -14.16 -5.09
C LYS A 115 18.90 -13.20 -3.92
N HIS A 116 18.50 -13.66 -2.72
CA HIS A 116 18.63 -12.92 -1.46
C HIS A 116 17.86 -11.58 -1.46
N ILE A 117 16.71 -11.55 -2.13
CA ILE A 117 15.86 -10.37 -2.16
C ILE A 117 15.05 -10.29 -0.86
N LYS A 118 15.08 -9.14 -0.21
CA LYS A 118 14.26 -8.86 0.97
C LYS A 118 12.95 -8.15 0.62
N TRP A 119 12.94 -7.43 -0.48
CA TRP A 119 11.79 -6.66 -0.92
C TRP A 119 11.88 -6.34 -2.42
N ILE A 120 10.74 -6.29 -3.08
CA ILE A 120 10.57 -5.74 -4.44
C ILE A 120 9.48 -4.67 -4.42
N ALA A 121 9.62 -3.67 -5.30
CA ALA A 121 8.53 -2.77 -5.62
C ALA A 121 7.48 -3.50 -6.46
N GLU A 122 6.23 -3.08 -6.35
CA GLU A 122 5.19 -3.61 -7.22
C GLU A 122 5.53 -3.29 -8.70
N PRO A 123 5.48 -4.28 -9.59
CA PRO A 123 5.82 -4.11 -11.00
C PRO A 123 4.70 -3.38 -11.75
N THR A 124 4.59 -2.08 -11.52
CA THR A 124 3.58 -1.21 -12.14
C THR A 124 4.06 -0.60 -13.45
N GLY A 125 3.10 -0.13 -14.24
CA GLY A 125 3.34 0.72 -15.39
C GLY A 125 3.98 0.04 -16.60
N LYS A 126 4.43 0.89 -17.52
CA LYS A 126 5.01 0.51 -18.82
C LYS A 126 6.52 0.26 -18.73
N ASP A 127 7.17 0.70 -17.67
CA ASP A 127 8.60 0.57 -17.49
C ASP A 127 9.03 -0.89 -17.31
N SER A 128 10.22 -1.21 -17.81
CA SER A 128 10.73 -2.58 -17.84
C SER A 128 11.51 -2.98 -16.60
N LEU A 129 11.84 -2.04 -15.73
CA LEU A 129 12.67 -2.26 -14.55
C LEU A 129 11.84 -2.27 -13.27
N VAL A 130 12.15 -3.23 -12.40
CA VAL A 130 11.54 -3.39 -11.08
C VAL A 130 12.61 -3.12 -10.02
N CYS A 131 12.31 -2.22 -9.09
CA CYS A 131 13.19 -1.94 -7.97
C CYS A 131 13.16 -3.11 -6.97
N PHE A 132 14.32 -3.48 -6.44
CA PHE A 132 14.45 -4.50 -5.41
C PHE A 132 15.50 -4.11 -4.37
N SER A 133 15.43 -4.76 -3.21
CA SER A 133 16.41 -4.58 -2.13
C SER A 133 16.97 -5.93 -1.66
N ASP A 134 18.25 -5.98 -1.42
CA ASP A 134 18.94 -7.09 -0.75
C ASP A 134 18.87 -7.01 0.79
N GLY A 135 18.18 -5.97 1.31
CA GLY A 135 18.06 -5.68 2.74
C GLY A 135 19.02 -4.59 3.23
N LYS A 136 19.96 -4.16 2.39
CA LYS A 136 20.91 -3.07 2.68
C LYS A 136 20.79 -1.97 1.65
N MET A 137 20.85 -2.34 0.38
CA MET A 137 20.86 -1.44 -0.75
C MET A 137 19.73 -1.78 -1.72
N ARG A 138 19.43 -0.87 -2.63
CA ARG A 138 18.43 -1.04 -3.68
C ARG A 138 19.06 -1.03 -5.06
N GLY A 139 18.51 -1.85 -5.96
CA GLY A 139 18.90 -1.98 -7.35
C GLY A 139 17.69 -2.26 -8.23
N TYR A 140 17.92 -2.64 -9.48
CA TYR A 140 16.85 -2.89 -10.42
C TYR A 140 17.12 -4.12 -11.27
N PHE A 141 16.08 -4.92 -11.51
CA PHE A 141 16.10 -6.01 -12.45
C PHE A 141 15.05 -5.82 -13.55
N ASN A 142 15.28 -6.45 -14.71
CA ASN A 142 14.34 -6.38 -15.83
C ASN A 142 13.16 -7.34 -15.60
N LYS A 143 11.93 -6.81 -15.64
CA LYS A 143 10.70 -7.58 -15.36
C LYS A 143 10.41 -8.70 -16.36
N TYR A 144 10.99 -8.65 -17.56
CA TYR A 144 10.74 -9.66 -18.61
C TYR A 144 11.78 -10.78 -18.64
N SER A 145 13.05 -10.46 -18.33
CA SER A 145 14.13 -11.45 -18.27
C SER A 145 14.45 -11.93 -16.84
N GLY A 146 14.09 -11.15 -15.84
CA GLY A 146 14.48 -11.37 -14.45
C GLY A 146 15.95 -11.01 -14.15
N GLN A 147 16.73 -10.59 -15.14
CA GLN A 147 18.17 -10.29 -14.96
C GLN A 147 18.37 -8.94 -14.28
N VAL A 148 19.36 -8.85 -13.40
CA VAL A 148 19.78 -7.59 -12.79
C VAL A 148 20.34 -6.68 -13.89
N VAL A 149 19.86 -5.44 -13.90
CA VAL A 149 20.33 -4.38 -14.82
C VAL A 149 21.16 -3.35 -14.05
N ILE A 150 20.73 -3.03 -12.83
CA ILE A 150 21.44 -2.12 -11.95
C ILE A 150 21.62 -2.84 -10.62
N GLU A 151 22.88 -3.13 -10.28
CA GLU A 151 23.22 -3.80 -9.02
C GLU A 151 22.80 -2.97 -7.81
N PRO A 152 22.44 -3.60 -6.68
CA PRO A 152 22.13 -2.91 -5.44
C PRO A 152 23.28 -2.02 -4.97
N LYS A 153 23.11 -0.72 -5.07
CA LYS A 153 24.12 0.28 -4.68
C LYS A 153 23.54 1.57 -4.09
N TYR A 154 22.23 1.74 -4.17
CA TYR A 154 21.55 2.95 -3.68
C TYR A 154 20.98 2.72 -2.28
N ASN A 155 21.09 3.73 -1.41
CA ASN A 155 20.46 3.70 -0.07
C ASN A 155 18.94 3.64 -0.19
N HIS A 156 18.36 4.50 -1.04
CA HIS A 156 16.96 4.46 -1.46
C HIS A 156 16.88 4.51 -2.98
N ALA A 157 15.86 3.88 -3.51
CA ALA A 157 15.56 3.94 -4.93
C ALA A 157 14.05 3.73 -5.11
N TRP A 158 13.45 4.45 -6.03
CA TRP A 158 12.02 4.43 -6.31
C TRP A 158 11.73 3.70 -7.60
N ILE A 159 10.48 3.53 -7.91
CA ILE A 159 10.05 2.89 -9.15
C ILE A 159 10.48 3.71 -10.37
N PHE A 160 10.77 3.03 -11.48
CA PHE A 160 10.82 3.69 -12.77
C PHE A 160 9.42 4.16 -13.15
N SER A 161 9.32 5.41 -13.53
CA SER A 161 8.12 5.99 -14.09
C SER A 161 8.50 6.88 -15.27
N GLU A 162 7.84 6.68 -16.39
CA GLU A 162 8.11 7.42 -17.64
C GLU A 162 9.58 7.40 -18.10
N GLY A 163 10.27 6.27 -17.81
CA GLY A 163 11.66 6.02 -18.19
C GLY A 163 12.72 6.61 -17.24
N ILE A 164 12.31 7.21 -16.13
CA ILE A 164 13.19 7.85 -15.14
C ILE A 164 12.92 7.27 -13.76
N ALA A 165 13.97 7.01 -12.99
CA ALA A 165 13.85 6.67 -11.57
C ALA A 165 14.66 7.64 -10.72
N CYS A 166 14.13 7.95 -9.54
CA CYS A 166 14.87 8.65 -8.50
C CYS A 166 15.66 7.65 -7.67
N VAL A 167 16.86 8.04 -7.26
CA VAL A 167 17.75 7.27 -6.39
C VAL A 167 18.39 8.19 -5.37
N ASP A 168 18.63 7.66 -4.19
CA ASP A 168 19.43 8.28 -3.14
C ASP A 168 20.81 7.61 -3.12
N GLU A 169 21.83 8.39 -3.42
CA GLU A 169 23.21 8.02 -3.32
C GLU A 169 23.87 8.88 -2.22
N ASP A 170 24.10 8.25 -1.06
CA ASP A 170 24.71 8.89 0.13
C ASP A 170 24.02 10.20 0.60
N GLY A 171 22.68 10.21 0.59
CA GLY A 171 21.87 11.36 1.01
C GLY A 171 21.63 12.41 -0.10
N SER A 172 22.16 12.18 -1.31
CA SER A 172 21.94 13.02 -2.47
C SER A 172 20.97 12.39 -3.45
N ILE A 173 19.91 13.12 -3.77
CA ILE A 173 18.89 12.69 -4.72
C ILE A 173 19.36 12.92 -6.15
N LYS A 174 19.34 11.85 -6.94
CA LYS A 174 19.66 11.87 -8.36
C LYS A 174 18.59 11.14 -9.16
N PHE A 175 18.46 11.47 -10.42
CA PHE A 175 17.56 10.79 -11.34
C PHE A 175 18.35 10.07 -12.42
N ILE A 176 17.99 8.81 -12.66
CA ILE A 176 18.69 7.92 -13.58
C ILE A 176 17.78 7.44 -14.70
N ASP A 177 18.38 7.14 -15.85
CA ASP A 177 17.72 6.43 -16.93
C ASP A 177 17.75 4.90 -16.71
N SER A 178 17.12 4.15 -17.60
CA SER A 178 17.04 2.68 -17.52
C SER A 178 18.38 1.94 -17.62
N THR A 179 19.47 2.65 -17.95
CA THR A 179 20.83 2.10 -17.96
C THR A 179 21.57 2.34 -16.65
N GLY A 180 20.97 3.11 -15.73
CA GLY A 180 21.60 3.56 -14.49
C GLY A 180 22.47 4.80 -14.63
N LYS A 181 22.43 5.48 -15.79
CA LYS A 181 23.13 6.74 -16.00
C LYS A 181 22.36 7.89 -15.35
N VAL A 182 23.05 8.70 -14.58
CA VAL A 182 22.49 9.94 -14.01
C VAL A 182 22.17 10.93 -15.12
N ILE A 183 20.92 11.37 -15.17
CA ILE A 183 20.41 12.34 -16.16
C ILE A 183 20.03 13.68 -15.53
N ILE A 184 19.65 13.69 -14.23
CA ILE A 184 19.39 14.89 -13.46
C ILE A 184 20.15 14.77 -12.14
N ASP A 185 20.99 15.77 -11.84
CA ASP A 185 21.70 15.94 -10.58
C ASP A 185 21.63 17.42 -10.20
N LYS A 186 20.82 17.75 -9.21
CA LYS A 186 20.52 19.14 -8.78
C LYS A 186 20.95 19.41 -7.34
N ASN A 187 21.78 18.52 -6.75
CA ASN A 187 22.18 18.60 -5.34
C ASN A 187 20.97 18.67 -4.39
N MET A 188 19.91 17.96 -4.75
CA MET A 188 18.73 17.84 -3.88
C MET A 188 19.04 16.90 -2.72
N THR A 189 18.63 17.28 -1.53
CA THR A 189 18.77 16.45 -0.33
C THR A 189 17.58 15.49 -0.22
N TYR A 190 17.82 14.28 0.30
CA TYR A 190 16.76 13.34 0.60
C TYR A 190 15.85 13.89 1.72
N VAL A 191 14.56 13.92 1.46
CA VAL A 191 13.51 14.28 2.44
C VAL A 191 12.78 13.01 2.86
N PRO A 192 12.94 12.53 4.13
CA PRO A 192 12.44 11.22 4.57
C PRO A 192 10.92 11.03 4.45
N ASP A 193 10.15 12.10 4.61
CA ASP A 193 8.69 12.07 4.65
C ASP A 193 8.03 12.23 3.27
N MET A 194 8.81 12.30 2.20
CA MET A 194 8.27 12.30 0.85
C MET A 194 7.91 10.88 0.38
N ASP A 195 6.68 10.70 -0.07
CA ASP A 195 6.13 9.42 -0.56
C ASP A 195 6.80 8.91 -1.85
N GLY A 196 7.69 9.66 -2.44
CA GLY A 196 8.48 9.23 -3.58
C GLY A 196 8.75 10.36 -4.57
N TYR A 197 9.86 10.20 -5.26
CA TYR A 197 10.30 11.08 -6.34
C TYR A 197 10.11 10.32 -7.66
N PHE A 198 8.94 10.38 -8.25
CA PHE A 198 8.69 9.74 -9.54
C PHE A 198 7.98 10.70 -10.51
N PHE A 199 8.26 10.51 -11.79
CA PHE A 199 7.64 11.31 -12.84
C PHE A 199 6.24 10.82 -13.15
N HIS A 200 5.30 11.77 -13.25
CA HIS A 200 3.93 11.48 -13.57
C HIS A 200 3.36 12.61 -14.44
N GLY A 201 2.85 12.27 -15.64
CA GLY A 201 2.40 13.28 -16.59
C GLY A 201 3.48 14.27 -17.00
N GLY A 202 4.74 13.82 -17.04
CA GLY A 202 5.87 14.66 -17.43
C GLY A 202 6.53 15.43 -16.30
N TYR A 203 5.99 15.40 -15.09
CA TYR A 203 6.48 16.16 -13.94
C TYR A 203 6.74 15.28 -12.73
N CYS A 204 7.66 15.70 -11.87
CA CYS A 204 7.98 15.09 -10.59
C CYS A 204 7.67 16.09 -9.47
N ILE A 205 6.96 15.64 -8.44
CA ILE A 205 6.79 16.45 -7.23
C ILE A 205 8.13 16.47 -6.49
N VAL A 206 8.59 17.65 -6.12
CA VAL A 206 9.82 17.89 -5.38
C VAL A 206 9.50 18.64 -4.09
N GLY A 207 10.18 18.27 -3.00
CA GLY A 207 10.00 18.93 -1.70
C GLY A 207 11.13 19.88 -1.38
N SER A 208 10.85 20.90 -0.56
CA SER A 208 11.84 21.73 0.10
C SER A 208 12.12 21.22 1.53
N GLU A 209 13.21 21.73 2.15
CA GLU A 209 13.53 21.45 3.55
C GLU A 209 12.46 22.00 4.51
N ASP A 210 11.70 23.01 4.09
CA ASP A 210 10.61 23.63 4.85
C ASP A 210 9.30 22.80 4.78
N GLY A 211 9.27 21.73 3.99
CA GLY A 211 8.12 20.85 3.83
C GLY A 211 7.11 21.30 2.78
N ASP A 212 7.44 22.31 1.97
CA ASP A 212 6.64 22.71 0.83
C ASP A 212 6.99 21.93 -0.43
N TYR A 213 6.04 21.82 -1.36
CA TYR A 213 6.15 21.06 -2.59
C TYR A 213 6.18 21.96 -3.82
N GLY A 214 6.90 21.51 -4.84
CA GLY A 214 6.96 22.10 -6.18
C GLY A 214 6.89 21.03 -7.27
N LEU A 215 6.99 21.42 -8.52
CA LEU A 215 7.07 20.52 -9.67
C LEU A 215 8.34 20.76 -10.48
N MET A 216 8.96 19.67 -10.91
CA MET A 216 10.13 19.64 -11.77
C MET A 216 9.81 18.86 -13.05
N ASP A 217 10.25 19.39 -14.21
CA ASP A 217 10.12 18.69 -15.50
C ASP A 217 11.20 17.61 -15.69
N LYS A 218 11.08 16.80 -16.76
CA LYS A 218 12.04 15.74 -17.11
C LYS A 218 13.45 16.24 -17.49
N LYS A 219 13.64 17.53 -17.65
CA LYS A 219 14.96 18.15 -17.88
C LYS A 219 15.59 18.64 -16.58
N GLY A 220 14.88 18.48 -15.45
CA GLY A 220 15.31 18.97 -14.16
C GLY A 220 15.05 20.47 -13.96
N VAL A 221 14.15 21.08 -14.73
CA VAL A 221 13.76 22.48 -14.55
C VAL A 221 12.60 22.52 -13.55
N ILE A 222 12.73 23.35 -12.51
CA ILE A 222 11.63 23.63 -11.60
C ILE A 222 10.61 24.49 -12.35
N VAL A 223 9.41 23.99 -12.52
CA VAL A 223 8.30 24.63 -13.24
C VAL A 223 7.25 25.24 -12.31
N LEU A 224 7.14 24.69 -11.09
CA LEU A 224 6.48 25.31 -9.95
C LEU A 224 7.46 25.28 -8.78
N GLU A 225 7.76 26.46 -8.25
CA GLU A 225 8.67 26.59 -7.09
C GLU A 225 8.07 25.88 -5.86
N PRO A 226 8.92 25.32 -4.97
CA PRO A 226 8.45 24.65 -3.75
C PRO A 226 7.88 25.67 -2.74
N GLU A 227 6.62 26.01 -2.89
CA GLU A 227 5.89 26.96 -2.04
C GLU A 227 4.46 26.50 -1.74
N TYR A 228 4.12 25.26 -2.09
CA TYR A 228 2.78 24.70 -1.97
C TYR A 228 2.73 23.64 -0.86
N SER A 229 1.73 23.74 0.00
CA SER A 229 1.53 22.77 1.09
C SER A 229 1.06 21.40 0.61
N THR A 230 0.50 21.33 -0.60
CA THR A 230 0.10 20.07 -1.24
C THR A 230 0.07 20.25 -2.75
N ILE A 231 0.59 19.27 -3.46
CA ILE A 231 0.42 19.10 -4.90
C ILE A 231 0.00 17.65 -5.11
N ASP A 232 -1.11 17.43 -5.75
CA ASP A 232 -1.54 16.08 -6.15
C ASP A 232 -2.11 16.09 -7.58
N ARG A 233 -2.09 14.92 -8.22
CA ARG A 233 -2.58 14.74 -9.57
C ARG A 233 -3.77 13.79 -9.57
N ASN A 234 -4.85 14.22 -10.20
CA ASN A 234 -5.94 13.32 -10.57
C ASN A 234 -5.57 12.63 -11.89
N GLU A 235 -5.36 11.31 -11.83
CA GLU A 235 -4.89 10.51 -12.97
C GLU A 235 -5.95 10.33 -14.06
N GLU A 236 -7.21 10.23 -13.67
CA GLU A 236 -8.32 9.98 -14.58
C GLU A 236 -8.57 11.16 -15.52
N TYR A 237 -8.46 12.37 -14.96
CA TYR A 237 -8.74 13.61 -15.70
C TYR A 237 -7.47 14.40 -16.06
N GLU A 238 -6.29 13.88 -15.70
CA GLU A 238 -4.98 14.51 -15.94
C GLU A 238 -4.88 15.95 -15.42
N LEU A 239 -5.51 16.24 -14.27
CA LEU A 239 -5.51 17.55 -13.62
C LEU A 239 -4.59 17.58 -12.40
N TRP A 240 -3.91 18.70 -12.20
CA TRP A 240 -3.15 18.96 -11.00
C TRP A 240 -3.95 19.82 -10.03
N ARG A 241 -4.04 19.41 -8.80
CA ARG A 241 -4.60 20.18 -7.71
C ARG A 241 -3.48 20.68 -6.82
N VAL A 242 -3.45 21.98 -6.59
CA VAL A 242 -2.37 22.65 -5.88
C VAL A 242 -2.95 23.47 -4.74
N LYS A 243 -2.36 23.37 -3.54
CA LYS A 243 -2.79 24.09 -2.36
C LYS A 243 -1.67 24.97 -1.82
N LYS A 244 -1.99 26.24 -1.54
CA LYS A 244 -1.12 27.22 -0.89
C LYS A 244 -1.85 27.87 0.28
N GLY A 245 -1.48 27.50 1.51
CA GLY A 245 -2.21 27.94 2.68
C GLY A 245 -3.66 27.45 2.69
N LYS A 246 -4.62 28.38 2.61
CA LYS A 246 -6.07 28.08 2.51
C LYS A 246 -6.60 28.09 1.07
N GLU A 247 -5.79 28.54 0.13
CA GLU A 247 -6.19 28.66 -1.27
C GLU A 247 -5.83 27.41 -2.05
N MET A 248 -6.70 27.04 -2.97
CA MET A 248 -6.50 25.92 -3.89
C MET A 248 -6.71 26.38 -5.32
N ALA A 249 -5.97 25.74 -6.23
CA ALA A 249 -6.05 25.95 -7.67
C ALA A 249 -6.04 24.62 -8.41
N VAL A 250 -6.49 24.63 -9.65
CA VAL A 250 -6.42 23.48 -10.56
C VAL A 250 -5.69 23.89 -11.83
N PHE A 251 -4.76 23.04 -12.26
CA PHE A 251 -4.04 23.17 -13.52
C PHE A 251 -4.32 21.93 -14.38
N ASP A 252 -4.25 22.12 -15.70
CA ASP A 252 -4.29 21.01 -16.64
C ASP A 252 -2.96 20.25 -16.70
N LYS A 253 -2.89 19.21 -17.54
CA LYS A 253 -1.69 18.40 -17.75
C LYS A 253 -0.47 19.19 -18.23
N ASP A 254 -0.66 20.31 -18.90
CA ASP A 254 0.38 21.18 -19.45
C ASP A 254 0.69 22.38 -18.52
N LEU A 255 0.15 22.33 -17.28
CA LEU A 255 0.24 23.36 -16.25
C LEU A 255 -0.41 24.70 -16.63
N ASN A 256 -1.40 24.69 -17.52
CA ASN A 256 -2.26 25.85 -17.70
C ASN A 256 -3.30 25.92 -16.59
N LEU A 257 -3.58 27.15 -16.14
CA LEU A 257 -4.51 27.38 -15.05
C LEU A 257 -5.97 27.09 -15.49
N VAL A 258 -6.61 26.10 -14.88
CA VAL A 258 -8.01 25.72 -15.08
C VAL A 258 -8.92 26.48 -14.10
N LEU A 259 -8.60 26.43 -12.80
CA LEU A 259 -9.25 27.23 -11.78
C LEU A 259 -8.20 28.05 -11.01
N PRO A 260 -8.41 29.37 -10.85
CA PRO A 260 -7.47 30.24 -10.15
C PRO A 260 -7.42 29.90 -8.65
N PHE A 261 -6.37 30.36 -7.99
CA PHE A 261 -6.27 30.29 -6.54
C PHE A 261 -7.46 30.99 -5.88
N MET A 262 -8.14 30.27 -5.04
CA MET A 262 -9.27 30.78 -4.24
C MET A 262 -9.31 30.05 -2.90
N GLU A 263 -9.75 30.75 -1.86
CA GLU A 263 -10.00 30.11 -0.56
C GLU A 263 -11.21 29.16 -0.68
N CYS A 264 -10.94 27.84 -0.75
CA CYS A 264 -11.96 26.82 -0.95
C CYS A 264 -11.43 25.44 -0.63
N TYR A 265 -12.30 24.45 -0.69
CA TYR A 265 -11.96 23.04 -0.79
C TYR A 265 -12.37 22.52 -2.16
N LEU A 266 -11.47 21.84 -2.84
CA LEU A 266 -11.65 21.32 -4.21
C LEU A 266 -11.70 19.79 -4.21
N TYR A 267 -12.66 19.24 -4.94
CA TYR A 267 -12.76 17.82 -5.23
C TYR A 267 -12.98 17.60 -6.73
N ILE A 268 -12.29 16.64 -7.32
CA ILE A 268 -12.42 16.34 -8.77
C ILE A 268 -12.94 14.92 -8.86
N ASP A 269 -14.14 14.77 -9.35
CA ASP A 269 -14.83 13.48 -9.49
C ASP A 269 -15.93 13.54 -10.56
N GLU A 270 -16.30 12.39 -11.09
CA GLU A 270 -17.39 12.24 -12.07
C GLU A 270 -17.36 13.25 -13.24
N GLY A 271 -16.13 13.61 -13.69
CA GLY A 271 -15.95 14.55 -14.80
C GLY A 271 -16.25 16.01 -14.46
N THR A 272 -16.26 16.36 -13.18
CA THR A 272 -16.51 17.74 -12.71
C THR A 272 -15.54 18.14 -11.60
N ILE A 273 -15.41 19.44 -11.39
CA ILE A 273 -14.67 20.03 -10.28
C ILE A 273 -15.67 20.64 -9.32
N ASP A 274 -15.80 20.05 -8.15
CA ASP A 274 -16.68 20.51 -7.08
C ASP A 274 -15.89 21.41 -6.13
N VAL A 275 -16.37 22.62 -5.93
CA VAL A 275 -15.72 23.68 -5.14
C VAL A 275 -16.59 24.04 -3.96
N THR A 276 -16.12 23.77 -2.73
CA THR A 276 -16.77 24.21 -1.50
C THR A 276 -16.13 25.51 -1.03
N MET A 277 -16.93 26.57 -0.97
CA MET A 277 -16.52 27.88 -0.51
C MET A 277 -16.47 27.96 1.02
N PRO A 278 -15.78 28.95 1.62
CA PRO A 278 -15.70 29.11 3.08
C PRO A 278 -17.05 29.28 3.78
N ASP A 279 -18.08 29.68 3.05
CA ASP A 279 -19.45 29.83 3.56
C ASP A 279 -20.30 28.57 3.37
N ASN A 280 -19.65 27.43 3.05
CA ASN A 280 -20.23 26.12 2.78
C ASN A 280 -21.14 26.07 1.53
N THR A 281 -21.16 27.09 0.71
CA THR A 281 -21.79 26.97 -0.61
C THR A 281 -20.94 26.13 -1.54
N MET A 282 -21.57 25.29 -2.34
CA MET A 282 -20.88 24.46 -3.35
C MET A 282 -21.13 25.01 -4.74
N ARG A 283 -20.07 25.03 -5.54
CA ARG A 283 -20.09 25.35 -6.96
C ARG A 283 -19.59 24.17 -7.75
N LYS A 284 -20.12 23.96 -8.93
CA LYS A 284 -19.71 22.89 -9.84
C LYS A 284 -19.16 23.47 -11.13
N TYR A 285 -17.98 23.04 -11.52
CA TYR A 285 -17.30 23.43 -12.75
C TYR A 285 -17.06 22.21 -13.64
N ASP A 286 -16.97 22.40 -14.95
CA ASP A 286 -16.45 21.38 -15.84
C ASP A 286 -14.92 21.29 -15.74
N LEU A 287 -14.33 20.27 -16.36
CA LEU A 287 -12.87 20.06 -16.33
C LEU A 287 -12.06 21.15 -17.05
N THR A 288 -12.71 22.09 -17.76
CA THR A 288 -12.07 23.26 -18.38
C THR A 288 -12.15 24.52 -17.51
N GLY A 289 -12.75 24.42 -16.32
CA GLY A 289 -12.92 25.54 -15.39
C GLY A 289 -14.14 26.42 -15.67
N ARG A 290 -15.03 26.00 -16.59
CA ARG A 290 -16.28 26.74 -16.84
C ARG A 290 -17.31 26.39 -15.77
N LEU A 291 -17.92 27.40 -15.16
CA LEU A 291 -18.99 27.24 -14.18
C LEU A 291 -20.22 26.54 -14.78
N ILE A 292 -20.63 25.41 -14.20
CA ILE A 292 -21.86 24.67 -14.55
C ILE A 292 -23.01 25.10 -13.64
N ASN A 293 -22.72 25.17 -12.33
CA ASN A 293 -23.71 25.48 -11.31
C ASN A 293 -23.03 26.28 -10.17
N ASP A 294 -23.58 27.43 -9.83
CA ASP A 294 -23.08 28.34 -8.79
C ASP A 294 -23.65 28.04 -7.40
N PHE A 295 -24.69 27.19 -7.32
CA PHE A 295 -25.34 26.77 -6.08
C PHE A 295 -25.75 25.29 -6.16
N TYR A 296 -24.84 24.41 -5.82
CA TYR A 296 -25.07 22.95 -5.86
C TYR A 296 -25.52 22.43 -4.50
N THR A 297 -26.58 21.62 -4.48
CA THR A 297 -27.14 20.98 -3.31
C THR A 297 -27.14 19.46 -3.47
N THR A 298 -26.75 18.73 -2.41
CA THR A 298 -26.68 17.25 -2.44
C THR A 298 -28.03 16.61 -2.12
N SER A 299 -28.85 17.26 -1.31
CA SER A 299 -30.20 16.78 -1.00
C SER A 299 -31.13 17.92 -0.56
N ILE A 300 -32.44 17.70 -0.70
CA ILE A 300 -33.48 18.59 -0.24
C ILE A 300 -34.51 17.75 0.50
N ARG A 301 -34.87 18.15 1.72
CA ARG A 301 -35.89 17.49 2.52
C ARG A 301 -37.03 18.43 2.92
N MET A 302 -38.24 17.94 2.95
CA MET A 302 -39.40 18.65 3.50
C MET A 302 -39.28 18.67 5.02
N LEU A 303 -39.61 19.80 5.63
CA LEU A 303 -39.64 19.94 7.08
C LEU A 303 -41.09 19.84 7.55
N GLU A 304 -41.30 19.09 8.62
CA GLU A 304 -42.61 18.92 9.24
C GLU A 304 -42.55 19.39 10.70
N TYR A 305 -43.67 19.93 11.18
CA TYR A 305 -43.84 20.33 12.57
C TYR A 305 -45.14 19.72 13.13
N GLU A 306 -45.22 19.55 14.43
CA GLU A 306 -46.41 19.10 15.15
C GLU A 306 -47.34 20.28 15.40
N LYS A 307 -48.64 20.13 15.03
CA LYS A 307 -49.67 21.13 15.31
C LYS A 307 -50.03 21.11 16.79
N ASP A 308 -50.48 22.24 17.33
CA ASP A 308 -51.05 22.40 18.68
C ASP A 308 -52.36 21.61 18.89
N GLU A 309 -52.86 20.94 17.87
CA GLU A 309 -54.09 20.15 17.91
C GLU A 309 -53.79 18.74 18.42
N ILE A 310 -54.59 18.23 19.35
CA ILE A 310 -54.55 16.87 19.83
C ILE A 310 -55.65 16.06 19.17
N LEU A 311 -55.24 15.03 18.44
CA LEU A 311 -56.16 14.04 17.87
C LEU A 311 -55.91 12.69 18.57
N TYR A 312 -56.91 11.80 18.44
CA TYR A 312 -56.83 10.45 18.99
C TYR A 312 -56.91 9.44 17.85
N ARG A 313 -56.01 8.47 17.93
CA ARG A 313 -56.03 7.31 17.04
C ARG A 313 -56.15 6.01 17.81
N ARG A 314 -56.84 5.06 17.21
CA ARG A 314 -56.93 3.70 17.72
C ARG A 314 -55.64 2.95 17.38
N VAL A 315 -54.94 2.51 18.40
CA VAL A 315 -53.78 1.63 18.27
C VAL A 315 -54.14 0.22 18.76
N VAL A 316 -53.79 -0.77 17.99
CA VAL A 316 -53.95 -2.19 18.33
C VAL A 316 -52.57 -2.76 18.55
N SER A 317 -52.25 -3.10 19.77
CA SER A 317 -51.03 -3.84 20.11
C SER A 317 -51.39 -5.33 20.28
N GLU A 318 -50.53 -6.19 19.74
CA GLU A 318 -50.67 -7.65 19.91
C GLU A 318 -49.57 -8.09 20.87
N GLU A 319 -49.98 -8.66 22.01
CA GLU A 319 -49.05 -9.23 22.98
C GLU A 319 -49.08 -10.78 22.87
N TYR A 320 -47.95 -11.38 22.71
CA TYR A 320 -47.78 -12.84 22.69
C TYR A 320 -47.94 -13.38 24.09
N VAL A 321 -48.93 -14.23 24.30
CA VAL A 321 -49.18 -14.89 25.61
C VAL A 321 -48.75 -16.33 25.60
N ASP A 322 -48.92 -17.07 24.48
CA ASP A 322 -48.46 -18.45 24.26
C ASP A 322 -48.41 -18.77 22.76
N GLU A 323 -47.87 -19.92 22.37
CA GLU A 323 -47.61 -20.28 20.95
C GLU A 323 -48.81 -20.16 20.00
N ASP A 324 -50.07 -20.12 20.52
CA ASP A 324 -51.30 -19.98 19.72
C ASP A 324 -52.30 -18.90 20.22
N GLU A 325 -51.95 -18.09 21.22
CA GLU A 325 -52.86 -17.09 21.78
C GLU A 325 -52.30 -15.67 21.75
N PHE A 326 -52.99 -14.81 20.98
CA PHE A 326 -52.71 -13.39 20.91
C PHE A 326 -53.75 -12.57 21.67
N ASN A 327 -53.33 -11.84 22.69
CA ASN A 327 -54.17 -10.82 23.31
C ASN A 327 -54.08 -9.50 22.52
N LYS A 328 -55.18 -9.05 21.94
CA LYS A 328 -55.29 -7.75 21.27
C LYS A 328 -55.72 -6.71 22.28
N HIS A 329 -54.80 -5.78 22.59
CA HIS A 329 -55.11 -4.57 23.34
C HIS A 329 -55.45 -3.43 22.40
N VAL A 330 -56.58 -2.80 22.63
CA VAL A 330 -57.02 -1.65 21.86
C VAL A 330 -56.98 -0.44 22.76
N GLU A 331 -56.10 0.49 22.42
CA GLU A 331 -55.92 1.72 23.17
C GLU A 331 -56.17 2.93 22.27
N MET A 332 -56.61 4.05 22.88
CA MET A 332 -56.69 5.33 22.23
C MET A 332 -55.47 6.15 22.56
N GLU A 333 -54.60 6.34 21.55
CA GLU A 333 -53.36 7.13 21.69
C GLU A 333 -53.63 8.56 21.24
N ALA A 334 -53.29 9.52 22.10
CA ALA A 334 -53.31 10.94 21.75
C ALA A 334 -52.01 11.26 20.94
N TYR A 335 -52.18 11.99 19.86
CA TYR A 335 -51.05 12.41 19.03
C TYR A 335 -51.28 13.82 18.47
N HIS A 336 -50.16 14.53 18.20
CA HIS A 336 -50.17 15.80 17.49
C HIS A 336 -50.04 15.54 15.97
N PRO A 337 -50.99 15.93 15.14
CA PRO A 337 -50.87 15.74 13.70
C PRO A 337 -49.75 16.63 13.13
N LYS A 338 -48.96 16.06 12.24
CA LYS A 338 -47.87 16.76 11.55
C LYS A 338 -48.42 17.59 10.39
N ALA A 339 -47.75 18.72 10.14
CA ALA A 339 -47.98 19.55 8.98
C ALA A 339 -46.65 19.99 8.36
N THR A 340 -46.66 20.25 7.06
CA THR A 340 -45.48 20.68 6.31
C THR A 340 -45.21 22.16 6.58
N ALA A 341 -43.96 22.49 6.91
CA ALA A 341 -43.47 23.85 7.06
C ALA A 341 -43.36 24.57 5.69
N ARG A 342 -43.26 25.88 5.72
CA ARG A 342 -43.15 26.74 4.52
C ARG A 342 -41.83 26.48 3.75
N LEU A 343 -40.69 26.40 4.48
CA LEU A 343 -39.38 26.21 3.89
C LEU A 343 -38.98 24.73 3.95
N ARG A 344 -38.05 24.38 3.09
CA ARG A 344 -37.39 23.08 3.03
C ARG A 344 -35.98 23.22 3.56
N ALA A 345 -35.41 22.16 4.09
CA ALA A 345 -34.01 22.11 4.34
C ALA A 345 -33.27 21.59 3.09
N TYR A 346 -32.13 22.19 2.75
CA TYR A 346 -31.23 21.71 1.73
C TYR A 346 -29.89 21.42 2.35
N VAL A 347 -29.12 20.47 1.79
CA VAL A 347 -27.78 20.14 2.20
C VAL A 347 -26.77 20.59 1.15
N SER A 348 -25.73 21.29 1.60
CA SER A 348 -24.57 21.67 0.78
C SER A 348 -23.32 21.55 1.64
N ALA A 349 -22.29 20.87 1.14
CA ALA A 349 -21.04 20.59 1.87
C ALA A 349 -21.25 19.99 3.27
N GLY A 350 -22.25 19.10 3.43
CA GLY A 350 -22.54 18.44 4.70
C GLY A 350 -23.26 19.30 5.76
N ASN A 351 -23.60 20.58 5.43
CA ASN A 351 -24.37 21.45 6.30
C ASN A 351 -25.73 21.74 5.68
N GLU A 352 -26.68 22.10 6.55
CA GLU A 352 -28.05 22.43 6.16
C GLU A 352 -28.29 23.93 6.07
N GLY A 353 -29.14 24.33 5.13
CA GLY A 353 -29.71 25.64 5.02
C GLY A 353 -31.20 25.58 4.70
N LEU A 354 -31.91 26.71 4.82
CA LEU A 354 -33.30 26.84 4.50
C LEU A 354 -33.48 27.37 3.06
N MET A 355 -34.44 26.82 2.32
CA MET A 355 -34.80 27.24 1.00
C MET A 355 -36.31 27.23 0.80
N THR A 356 -36.78 28.02 -0.17
CA THR A 356 -38.20 28.04 -0.62
C THR A 356 -38.52 26.79 -1.44
N ALA A 357 -39.80 26.54 -1.65
CA ALA A 357 -40.29 25.40 -2.46
C ALA A 357 -39.83 25.46 -3.93
N ASP A 358 -39.60 26.66 -4.45
CA ASP A 358 -39.14 26.95 -5.82
C ASP A 358 -37.57 26.98 -5.93
N GLY A 359 -36.87 26.65 -4.85
CA GLY A 359 -35.42 26.41 -4.89
C GLY A 359 -34.54 27.63 -4.58
N HIS A 360 -35.10 28.75 -4.07
CA HIS A 360 -34.29 29.88 -3.64
C HIS A 360 -33.79 29.71 -2.22
N ALA A 361 -32.47 29.83 -2.01
CA ALA A 361 -31.86 29.77 -0.69
C ALA A 361 -32.31 30.98 0.16
N VAL A 362 -32.80 30.70 1.37
CA VAL A 362 -33.19 31.69 2.39
C VAL A 362 -32.08 31.92 3.40
N THR A 363 -31.38 30.85 3.80
CA THR A 363 -30.17 30.93 4.61
C THR A 363 -29.03 30.20 3.92
N LYS A 364 -27.77 30.56 4.27
CA LYS A 364 -26.61 29.78 3.89
C LYS A 364 -26.62 28.42 4.62
N PRO A 365 -25.88 27.40 4.15
CA PRO A 365 -25.80 26.09 4.78
C PRO A 365 -24.84 26.12 5.96
N LEU A 366 -25.28 26.73 7.06
CA LEU A 366 -24.47 26.98 8.28
C LEU A 366 -24.85 26.07 9.45
N TYR A 367 -25.90 25.27 9.29
CA TYR A 367 -26.44 24.46 10.37
C TYR A 367 -26.11 22.98 10.18
N LYS A 368 -25.91 22.30 11.30
CA LYS A 368 -25.74 20.84 11.33
C LYS A 368 -27.06 20.11 11.14
N ASP A 369 -28.13 20.72 11.66
CA ASP A 369 -29.50 20.17 11.60
C ASP A 369 -30.53 21.29 11.70
N ILE A 370 -31.64 21.11 11.01
CA ILE A 370 -32.77 22.04 11.01
C ILE A 370 -34.08 21.28 11.23
N GLU A 371 -34.82 21.66 12.27
CA GLU A 371 -36.13 21.13 12.57
C GLU A 371 -37.19 22.27 12.47
N ALA A 372 -38.38 21.98 11.93
CA ALA A 372 -39.47 22.97 11.98
C ALA A 372 -40.17 22.92 13.34
N ILE A 373 -40.34 24.08 13.98
CA ILE A 373 -41.13 24.25 15.21
C ILE A 373 -42.58 24.61 14.88
N SER A 374 -42.79 25.39 13.82
CA SER A 374 -44.09 25.77 13.30
C SER A 374 -44.05 25.97 11.80
N TYR A 375 -45.13 26.47 11.21
CA TYR A 375 -45.20 26.73 9.78
C TYR A 375 -44.05 27.64 9.27
N ASP A 376 -43.55 28.57 10.07
CA ASP A 376 -42.58 29.60 9.66
C ASP A 376 -41.48 29.86 10.69
N LEU A 377 -41.28 28.94 11.64
CA LEU A 377 -40.19 28.99 12.62
C LEU A 377 -39.42 27.66 12.62
N TYR A 378 -38.10 27.79 12.67
CA TYR A 378 -37.15 26.68 12.53
C TYR A 378 -36.15 26.70 13.67
N LEU A 379 -35.95 25.57 14.32
CA LEU A 379 -34.88 25.34 15.25
C LEU A 379 -33.64 24.87 14.45
N CYS A 380 -32.62 25.70 14.44
CA CYS A 380 -31.38 25.45 13.71
C CYS A 380 -30.25 25.16 14.71
N THR A 381 -29.61 24.04 14.57
CA THR A 381 -28.44 23.64 15.38
C THR A 381 -27.16 23.98 14.63
N SER A 382 -26.34 24.87 15.16
CA SER A 382 -25.05 25.25 14.56
C SER A 382 -24.03 24.10 14.62
N THR A 383 -22.91 24.22 13.91
CA THR A 383 -21.80 23.27 13.97
C THR A 383 -21.19 23.14 15.36
N ASN A 384 -21.28 24.18 16.20
CA ASN A 384 -20.85 24.20 17.61
C ASN A 384 -21.91 23.66 18.58
N SER A 385 -23.03 23.13 18.07
CA SER A 385 -24.17 22.63 18.84
C SER A 385 -25.01 23.72 19.54
N ASP A 386 -24.78 24.98 19.25
CA ASP A 386 -25.65 26.06 19.70
C ASP A 386 -26.98 26.02 18.94
N LYS A 387 -28.08 26.27 19.62
CA LYS A 387 -29.42 26.26 19.03
C LYS A 387 -29.94 27.67 18.89
N VAL A 388 -30.40 28.00 17.69
CA VAL A 388 -31.05 29.31 17.37
C VAL A 388 -32.39 29.08 16.69
N ILE A 389 -33.32 30.01 16.89
CA ILE A 389 -34.59 29.99 16.18
C ILE A 389 -34.51 30.98 15.02
N VAL A 390 -34.82 30.47 13.84
CA VAL A 390 -34.81 31.24 12.58
C VAL A 390 -36.21 31.33 12.03
N ASN A 391 -36.63 32.51 11.59
CA ASN A 391 -37.93 32.69 10.93
C ASN A 391 -37.86 32.37 9.43
N GLY A 392 -39.01 32.36 8.77
CA GLY A 392 -39.08 32.07 7.37
C GLY A 392 -38.48 33.12 6.41
N LYS A 393 -37.89 34.20 6.95
CA LYS A 393 -37.10 35.15 6.18
C LYS A 393 -35.60 34.88 6.34
N GLY A 394 -35.22 33.89 7.15
CA GLY A 394 -33.80 33.60 7.48
C GLY A 394 -33.24 34.47 8.58
N GLU A 395 -34.04 35.17 9.35
CA GLU A 395 -33.62 36.04 10.43
C GLU A 395 -33.64 35.25 11.76
N VAL A 396 -32.55 35.37 12.56
CA VAL A 396 -32.49 34.80 13.91
C VAL A 396 -33.42 35.60 14.81
N VAL A 397 -34.40 34.95 15.43
CA VAL A 397 -35.42 35.57 16.30
C VAL A 397 -35.13 35.28 17.77
N LYS A 398 -34.31 34.27 18.12
CA LYS A 398 -33.91 33.94 19.48
C LYS A 398 -32.70 33.05 19.55
#